data_083c80db4498dffb44b19aca891b889c
#
_entry.id   083c80db4498dffb44b19aca891b889c
#
_cell.length_a   1.000
_cell.length_b   1.000
_cell.length_c   1.000
_cell.angle_alpha   90.00
_cell.angle_beta   90.00
_cell.angle_gamma   90.00
#
_symmetry.space_group_name_H-M   'P 1'
#
loop_
_entity.id
_entity.type
_entity.pdbx_description
1 polymer ?
#
loop_
_entity_poly.entity_id
_entity_poly.type
_entity_poly.pdbx_seq_one_letter_code
_entity_poly.pdbx_strand_id
1 'polypeptide(L)'
;MLDPITSSKALERMVTKHGEKGLLRKYYRFRPARFYGGIATADAVGCNLNCAFCWVKEPRLKPWKYGEFYSPGEVASKLEEIARRGRFSKVRVSGAEPTIGREHLVELINVIDKDLLFILETNGMLIGYDESYAREFVGKNVYVRVALKGASSEEFALLTNAKPEFYDYQIKALENLEKYGISYRPALMTFSKNIQGLKERLEKVSPGLSEEIEIEELMLFPHVKKELEKKNIL
;
A
#
# COMPACT_ATOMS: atom_id res chain seq x y z
N MET A 1 16.56 12.51 -5.66
CA MET A 1 15.87 11.27 -5.26
C MET A 1 15.09 11.51 -3.98
N LEU A 2 13.94 10.87 -3.82
CA LEU A 2 13.04 11.05 -2.70
C LEU A 2 13.56 10.33 -1.43
N ASP A 3 13.27 10.92 -0.27
CA ASP A 3 13.24 10.25 1.03
C ASP A 3 11.78 9.94 1.36
N PRO A 4 11.34 8.67 1.29
CA PRO A 4 9.94 8.30 1.50
C PRO A 4 9.42 8.58 2.91
N ILE A 5 10.29 8.56 3.92
CA ILE A 5 9.90 8.80 5.31
C ILE A 5 9.62 10.28 5.54
N THR A 6 10.55 11.13 5.10
CA THR A 6 10.35 12.59 5.14
C THR A 6 9.14 13.01 4.30
N SER A 7 8.98 12.40 3.10
CA SER A 7 7.83 12.64 2.22
C SER A 7 6.51 12.23 2.88
N SER A 8 6.48 11.12 3.64
CA SER A 8 5.29 10.67 4.37
C SER A 8 4.82 11.71 5.39
N LYS A 9 5.74 12.27 6.18
CA LYS A 9 5.41 13.30 7.18
C LYS A 9 4.83 14.57 6.55
N ALA A 10 5.36 14.98 5.40
CA ALA A 10 4.85 16.13 4.66
C ALA A 10 3.46 15.85 4.05
N LEU A 11 3.29 14.67 3.47
CA LEU A 11 2.02 14.24 2.87
C LEU A 11 0.92 14.07 3.92
N GLU A 12 1.24 13.53 5.08
CA GLU A 12 0.27 13.33 6.16
C GLU A 12 -0.44 14.63 6.53
N ARG A 13 0.31 15.74 6.64
CA ARG A 13 -0.25 17.07 6.90
C ARG A 13 -1.22 17.56 5.81
N MET A 14 -1.09 17.05 4.58
CA MET A 14 -1.95 17.45 3.46
C MET A 14 -3.18 16.53 3.29
N VAL A 15 -3.06 15.26 3.68
CA VAL A 15 -4.08 14.25 3.42
C VAL A 15 -4.83 13.81 4.67
N THR A 16 -4.42 14.30 5.84
CA THR A 16 -5.14 14.11 7.12
C THR A 16 -5.50 15.45 7.76
N LYS A 17 -6.49 15.45 8.63
CA LYS A 17 -6.80 16.56 9.53
C LYS A 17 -7.58 16.06 10.75
N HIS A 18 -7.41 16.68 11.89
CA HIS A 18 -8.26 16.39 13.05
C HIS A 18 -9.67 16.92 12.83
N GLY A 19 -10.64 16.11 13.19
CA GLY A 19 -12.06 16.45 13.18
C GLY A 19 -12.72 15.99 14.49
N GLU A 20 -14.00 16.26 14.66
CA GLU A 20 -14.77 15.86 15.85
C GLU A 20 -14.81 14.33 16.07
N LYS A 21 -14.65 13.54 14.98
CA LYS A 21 -14.69 12.08 14.97
C LYS A 21 -13.29 11.47 14.76
N GLY A 22 -12.25 12.05 15.33
CA GLY A 22 -10.88 11.57 15.23
C GLY A 22 -10.13 12.10 14.00
N LEU A 23 -9.06 11.41 13.61
CA LEU A 23 -8.23 11.77 12.48
C LEU A 23 -8.94 11.43 11.16
N LEU A 24 -9.29 12.46 10.39
CA LEU A 24 -9.86 12.31 9.05
C LEU A 24 -8.76 12.09 8.01
N ARG A 25 -9.06 11.32 6.96
CA ARG A 25 -8.14 11.00 5.85
C ARG A 25 -8.81 11.30 4.51
N LYS A 26 -8.03 11.73 3.51
CA LYS A 26 -8.53 11.96 2.15
C LYS A 26 -8.67 10.66 1.37
N TYR A 27 -9.86 10.48 0.75
CA TYR A 27 -10.16 9.46 -0.25
C TYR A 27 -10.77 10.12 -1.48
N TYR A 28 -10.45 9.59 -2.67
CA TYR A 28 -10.97 10.18 -3.92
C TYR A 28 -12.02 9.29 -4.60
N ARG A 29 -12.17 8.04 -4.14
CA ARG A 29 -13.13 7.11 -4.76
C ARG A 29 -13.46 5.95 -3.84
N PHE A 30 -14.75 5.52 -3.89
CA PHE A 30 -15.25 4.28 -3.30
C PHE A 30 -15.89 3.45 -4.41
N ARG A 31 -15.54 2.14 -4.51
CA ARG A 31 -16.00 1.31 -5.63
C ARG A 31 -15.90 -0.19 -5.34
N PRO A 32 -16.76 -1.01 -6.02
CA PRO A 32 -16.47 -2.43 -6.14
C PRO A 32 -15.28 -2.66 -7.06
N ALA A 33 -14.53 -3.73 -6.84
CA ALA A 33 -13.45 -4.17 -7.72
C ALA A 33 -13.47 -5.70 -7.87
N ARG A 34 -12.90 -6.22 -8.99
CA ARG A 34 -12.91 -7.65 -9.30
C ARG A 34 -11.76 -8.44 -8.65
N PHE A 35 -10.78 -7.73 -8.07
CA PHE A 35 -9.65 -8.35 -7.39
C PHE A 35 -10.13 -9.26 -6.24
N TYR A 36 -9.36 -10.26 -5.90
CA TYR A 36 -9.63 -11.20 -4.79
C TYR A 36 -11.01 -11.89 -4.86
N GLY A 37 -11.57 -12.06 -6.07
CA GLY A 37 -12.90 -12.61 -6.26
C GLY A 37 -14.07 -11.65 -5.98
N GLY A 38 -13.77 -10.36 -5.80
CA GLY A 38 -14.70 -9.29 -5.49
C GLY A 38 -14.40 -8.64 -4.14
N ILE A 39 -14.27 -7.30 -4.15
CA ILE A 39 -13.85 -6.52 -2.98
C ILE A 39 -14.40 -5.10 -3.02
N ALA A 40 -14.81 -4.59 -1.86
CA ALA A 40 -15.12 -3.17 -1.70
C ALA A 40 -13.83 -2.38 -1.51
N THR A 41 -13.64 -1.30 -2.24
CA THR A 41 -12.38 -0.55 -2.28
C THR A 41 -12.62 0.93 -1.98
N ALA A 42 -11.82 1.48 -1.05
CA ALA A 42 -11.61 2.91 -0.86
C ALA A 42 -10.23 3.29 -1.42
N ASP A 43 -10.21 4.21 -2.38
CA ASP A 43 -8.96 4.68 -3.00
C ASP A 43 -8.48 5.96 -2.29
N ALA A 44 -7.37 5.85 -1.55
CA ALA A 44 -6.75 6.92 -0.78
C ALA A 44 -5.96 7.89 -1.68
N VAL A 45 -5.67 9.09 -1.13
CA VAL A 45 -4.91 10.15 -1.79
C VAL A 45 -3.50 10.25 -1.19
N GLY A 46 -2.49 10.54 -2.03
CA GLY A 46 -1.10 10.78 -1.62
C GLY A 46 -0.28 9.50 -1.43
N CYS A 47 0.92 9.47 -2.00
CA CYS A 47 1.87 8.38 -1.88
C CYS A 47 3.28 8.92 -1.70
N ASN A 48 4.05 8.32 -0.82
CA ASN A 48 5.43 8.68 -0.49
C ASN A 48 6.45 8.16 -1.53
N LEU A 49 6.02 7.39 -2.53
CA LEU A 49 6.83 6.96 -3.66
C LEU A 49 6.33 7.56 -4.97
N ASN A 50 7.22 7.69 -5.95
CA ASN A 50 6.91 8.19 -7.30
C ASN A 50 7.16 7.11 -8.36
N CYS A 51 6.45 5.97 -8.23
CA CYS A 51 6.64 4.83 -9.14
C CYS A 51 6.27 5.17 -10.58
N ALA A 52 7.18 4.87 -11.54
CA ALA A 52 6.99 5.11 -12.96
C ALA A 52 5.85 4.28 -13.56
N PHE A 53 5.59 3.10 -13.01
CA PHE A 53 4.55 2.17 -13.44
C PHE A 53 3.19 2.36 -12.73
N CYS A 54 3.06 3.40 -11.87
CA CYS A 54 1.86 3.57 -11.06
C CYS A 54 0.64 3.95 -11.91
N TRP A 55 -0.44 3.16 -11.81
CA TRP A 55 -1.70 3.42 -12.48
C TRP A 55 -2.43 4.66 -11.95
N VAL A 56 -2.15 5.05 -10.68
CA VAL A 56 -2.69 6.29 -10.08
C VAL A 56 -1.80 7.45 -10.49
N LYS A 57 -2.35 8.41 -11.22
CA LYS A 57 -1.62 9.59 -11.68
C LYS A 57 -1.83 10.79 -10.74
N GLU A 58 -2.92 11.50 -10.94
CA GLU A 58 -3.17 12.80 -10.32
C GLU A 58 -3.42 12.71 -8.79
N PRO A 59 -4.26 11.80 -8.25
CA PRO A 59 -4.50 11.74 -6.81
C PRO A 59 -3.24 11.44 -5.98
N ARG A 60 -2.25 10.75 -6.59
CA ARG A 60 -0.96 10.49 -5.97
C ARG A 60 -0.07 11.72 -5.95
N LEU A 61 -0.01 12.46 -7.07
CA LEU A 61 0.93 13.56 -7.30
C LEU A 61 0.44 14.91 -6.81
N LYS A 62 -0.88 15.11 -6.76
CA LYS A 62 -1.52 16.38 -6.43
C LYS A 62 -2.54 16.22 -5.29
N PRO A 63 -2.10 15.77 -4.10
CA PRO A 63 -3.01 15.45 -2.99
C PRO A 63 -3.84 16.65 -2.51
N TRP A 64 -3.39 17.89 -2.80
CA TRP A 64 -4.13 19.11 -2.47
C TRP A 64 -5.36 19.36 -3.37
N LYS A 65 -5.40 18.73 -4.57
CA LYS A 65 -6.49 18.90 -5.55
C LYS A 65 -7.54 17.80 -5.51
N TYR A 66 -7.23 16.65 -4.90
CA TYR A 66 -8.06 15.45 -5.00
C TYR A 66 -8.53 14.97 -3.64
N GLY A 67 -9.71 14.34 -3.68
CA GLY A 67 -10.30 13.66 -2.55
C GLY A 67 -10.93 14.59 -1.52
N GLU A 68 -11.81 13.99 -0.74
CA GLU A 68 -12.48 14.59 0.39
C GLU A 68 -12.08 13.90 1.68
N PHE A 69 -12.26 14.56 2.80
CA PHE A 69 -11.93 14.04 4.11
C PHE A 69 -13.07 13.22 4.67
N TYR A 70 -12.75 12.01 5.15
CA TYR A 70 -13.67 11.08 5.79
C TYR A 70 -13.10 10.61 7.12
N SER A 71 -13.96 10.43 8.11
CA SER A 71 -13.63 9.74 9.36
C SER A 71 -13.50 8.22 9.12
N PRO A 72 -12.83 7.48 10.02
CA PRO A 72 -12.77 6.02 9.94
C PRO A 72 -14.15 5.36 9.82
N GLY A 73 -15.12 5.79 10.63
CA GLY A 73 -16.48 5.26 10.59
C GLY A 73 -17.22 5.54 9.28
N GLU A 74 -17.02 6.72 8.65
CA GLU A 74 -17.62 7.02 7.35
C GLU A 74 -17.01 6.16 6.24
N VAL A 75 -15.71 5.89 6.28
CA VAL A 75 -15.03 4.99 5.34
C VAL A 75 -15.53 3.56 5.54
N ALA A 76 -15.62 3.09 6.79
CA ALA A 76 -16.15 1.77 7.11
C ALA A 76 -17.57 1.59 6.56
N SER A 77 -18.49 2.50 6.87
CA SER A 77 -19.89 2.45 6.40
C SER A 77 -19.99 2.37 4.88
N LYS A 78 -19.16 3.15 4.15
CA LYS A 78 -19.15 3.10 2.66
C LYS A 78 -18.62 1.76 2.14
N LEU A 79 -17.56 1.22 2.73
CA LEU A 79 -16.99 -0.07 2.34
C LEU A 79 -17.96 -1.22 2.62
N GLU A 80 -18.61 -1.23 3.77
CA GLU A 80 -19.58 -2.22 4.19
C GLU A 80 -20.84 -2.20 3.29
N GLU A 81 -21.32 -1.00 2.94
CA GLU A 81 -22.44 -0.86 1.99
C GLU A 81 -22.09 -1.46 0.63
N ILE A 82 -20.90 -1.18 0.09
CA ILE A 82 -20.44 -1.75 -1.19
C ILE A 82 -20.25 -3.27 -1.06
N ALA A 83 -19.66 -3.75 0.04
CA ALA A 83 -19.46 -5.18 0.29
C ALA A 83 -20.80 -5.92 0.34
N ARG A 84 -21.77 -5.40 1.07
CA ARG A 84 -23.12 -5.97 1.17
C ARG A 84 -23.82 -6.02 -0.18
N ARG A 85 -23.79 -4.92 -0.97
CA ARG A 85 -24.41 -4.87 -2.32
C ARG A 85 -23.75 -5.83 -3.29
N GLY A 86 -22.41 -5.96 -3.21
CA GLY A 86 -21.63 -6.85 -4.06
C GLY A 86 -21.54 -8.30 -3.55
N ARG A 87 -22.07 -8.59 -2.35
CA ARG A 87 -21.90 -9.86 -1.63
C ARG A 87 -20.43 -10.23 -1.47
N PHE A 88 -19.58 -9.24 -1.14
CA PHE A 88 -18.15 -9.43 -0.92
C PHE A 88 -17.88 -9.70 0.55
N SER A 89 -16.93 -10.60 0.83
CA SER A 89 -16.40 -10.88 2.17
C SER A 89 -15.11 -10.10 2.47
N LYS A 90 -14.74 -9.16 1.61
CA LYS A 90 -13.46 -8.44 1.68
C LYS A 90 -13.64 -6.96 1.42
N VAL A 91 -12.85 -6.17 2.14
CA VAL A 91 -12.70 -4.72 1.94
C VAL A 91 -11.24 -4.35 1.84
N ARG A 92 -10.91 -3.24 1.19
CA ARG A 92 -9.52 -2.74 1.14
C ARG A 92 -9.43 -1.23 1.09
N VAL A 93 -8.28 -0.72 1.51
CA VAL A 93 -7.79 0.60 1.12
C VAL A 93 -6.66 0.43 0.10
N SER A 94 -6.76 1.13 -1.02
CA SER A 94 -5.85 1.10 -2.17
C SER A 94 -5.67 2.52 -2.74
N GLY A 95 -5.26 2.65 -4.00
CA GLY A 95 -5.11 3.92 -4.70
C GLY A 95 -3.73 4.51 -4.55
N ALA A 96 -3.46 5.19 -3.44
CA ALA A 96 -2.14 5.70 -3.11
C ALA A 96 -1.53 4.89 -1.94
N GLU A 97 -0.85 5.52 -0.96
CA GLU A 97 -0.28 4.79 0.18
C GLU A 97 -1.20 4.87 1.41
N PRO A 98 -1.86 3.75 1.79
CA PRO A 98 -2.80 3.73 2.91
C PRO A 98 -2.18 4.00 4.27
N THR A 99 -0.91 3.62 4.47
CA THR A 99 -0.22 3.72 5.77
C THR A 99 0.13 5.15 6.18
N ILE A 100 0.00 6.12 5.27
CA ILE A 100 0.08 7.54 5.61
C ILE A 100 -1.20 7.93 6.37
N GLY A 101 -1.07 8.40 7.61
CA GLY A 101 -2.19 8.62 8.54
C GLY A 101 -2.50 7.36 9.36
N ARG A 102 -1.49 6.88 10.10
CA ARG A 102 -1.51 5.64 10.89
C ARG A 102 -2.74 5.55 11.81
N GLU A 103 -3.01 6.61 12.58
CA GLU A 103 -4.16 6.65 13.52
C GLU A 103 -5.48 6.37 12.80
N HIS A 104 -5.72 7.02 11.66
CA HIS A 104 -6.92 6.81 10.86
C HIS A 104 -7.03 5.36 10.34
N LEU A 105 -5.93 4.79 9.82
CA LEU A 105 -5.96 3.43 9.28
C LEU A 105 -6.22 2.39 10.37
N VAL A 106 -5.56 2.54 11.52
CA VAL A 106 -5.74 1.62 12.65
C VAL A 106 -7.17 1.68 13.17
N GLU A 107 -7.73 2.89 13.31
CA GLU A 107 -9.11 3.05 13.74
C GLU A 107 -10.10 2.52 12.70
N LEU A 108 -9.87 2.73 11.40
CA LEU A 108 -10.70 2.14 10.36
C LEU A 108 -10.74 0.60 10.46
N ILE A 109 -9.59 -0.03 10.68
CA ILE A 109 -9.52 -1.49 10.86
C ILE A 109 -10.24 -1.94 12.14
N ASN A 110 -10.27 -1.09 13.19
CA ASN A 110 -10.97 -1.40 14.43
C ASN A 110 -12.49 -1.35 14.31
N VAL A 111 -13.00 -0.40 13.49
CA VAL A 111 -14.45 -0.15 13.39
C VAL A 111 -15.12 -0.88 12.23
N ILE A 112 -14.36 -1.42 11.27
CA ILE A 112 -14.90 -2.23 10.16
C ILE A 112 -15.52 -3.53 10.72
N ASP A 113 -16.58 -4.00 10.07
CA ASP A 113 -17.23 -5.27 10.42
C ASP A 113 -16.20 -6.43 10.46
N LYS A 114 -16.16 -7.14 11.59
CA LYS A 114 -15.19 -8.20 11.87
C LYS A 114 -15.33 -9.42 10.96
N ASP A 115 -16.49 -9.61 10.34
CA ASP A 115 -16.73 -10.67 9.37
C ASP A 115 -16.12 -10.35 7.99
N LEU A 116 -15.70 -9.11 7.77
CA LEU A 116 -15.01 -8.69 6.55
C LEU A 116 -13.49 -8.79 6.72
N LEU A 117 -12.81 -9.49 5.79
CA LEU A 117 -11.35 -9.47 5.73
C LEU A 117 -10.86 -8.11 5.20
N PHE A 118 -10.08 -7.41 6.00
CA PHE A 118 -9.46 -6.15 5.58
C PHE A 118 -8.14 -6.43 4.85
N ILE A 119 -8.06 -6.11 3.56
CA ILE A 119 -6.82 -6.22 2.77
C ILE A 119 -6.13 -4.86 2.75
N LEU A 120 -4.93 -4.78 3.30
CA LEU A 120 -4.05 -3.62 3.27
C LEU A 120 -3.02 -3.79 2.15
N GLU A 121 -3.18 -3.03 1.05
CA GLU A 121 -2.18 -2.96 -0.01
C GLU A 121 -1.24 -1.78 0.24
N THR A 122 0.01 -2.04 0.59
CA THR A 122 0.99 -1.01 0.96
C THR A 122 2.33 -1.21 0.28
N ASN A 123 3.10 -0.14 0.10
CA ASN A 123 4.50 -0.25 -0.31
C ASN A 123 5.45 -0.66 0.82
N GLY A 124 4.95 -0.82 2.03
CA GLY A 124 5.68 -1.31 3.19
C GLY A 124 6.61 -0.32 3.88
N MET A 125 6.89 0.85 3.30
CA MET A 125 7.89 1.79 3.82
C MET A 125 7.71 2.15 5.29
N LEU A 126 6.48 2.50 5.69
CA LEU A 126 6.21 2.94 7.07
C LEU A 126 6.16 1.79 8.07
N ILE A 127 5.70 0.60 7.63
CA ILE A 127 5.72 -0.62 8.46
C ILE A 127 7.15 -1.09 8.68
N GLY A 128 8.03 -0.97 7.68
CA GLY A 128 9.45 -1.33 7.82
C GLY A 128 10.26 -0.30 8.59
N TYR A 129 9.89 0.97 8.53
CA TYR A 129 10.56 2.04 9.27
C TYR A 129 10.26 1.97 10.77
N ASP A 130 9.02 1.69 11.15
CA ASP A 130 8.56 1.60 12.54
C ASP A 130 7.83 0.28 12.77
N GLU A 131 8.50 -0.66 13.45
CA GLU A 131 7.94 -2.00 13.74
C GLU A 131 6.66 -1.93 14.58
N SER A 132 6.48 -0.88 15.39
CA SER A 132 5.27 -0.71 16.19
C SER A 132 4.02 -0.60 15.32
N TYR A 133 4.16 -0.25 14.04
CA TYR A 133 3.05 -0.22 13.10
C TYR A 133 2.48 -1.63 12.83
N ALA A 134 3.33 -2.63 12.61
CA ALA A 134 2.89 -4.02 12.43
C ALA A 134 2.15 -4.54 13.67
N ARG A 135 2.61 -4.15 14.88
CA ARG A 135 1.98 -4.52 16.15
C ARG A 135 0.52 -4.06 16.27
N GLU A 136 0.14 -2.95 15.63
CA GLU A 136 -1.24 -2.47 15.61
C GLU A 136 -2.23 -3.44 14.94
N PHE A 137 -1.73 -4.37 14.14
CA PHE A 137 -2.56 -5.33 13.41
C PHE A 137 -2.79 -6.65 14.18
N VAL A 138 -2.10 -6.85 15.30
CA VAL A 138 -2.25 -8.07 16.11
C VAL A 138 -3.70 -8.26 16.57
N GLY A 139 -4.23 -9.47 16.36
CA GLY A 139 -5.60 -9.83 16.73
C GLY A 139 -6.71 -9.24 15.84
N LYS A 140 -6.35 -8.59 14.73
CA LYS A 140 -7.31 -8.03 13.78
C LYS A 140 -7.48 -8.93 12.54
N ASN A 141 -8.66 -8.90 11.92
CA ASN A 141 -8.94 -9.61 10.66
C ASN A 141 -8.34 -8.84 9.46
N VAL A 142 -7.00 -8.77 9.40
CA VAL A 142 -6.25 -8.04 8.38
C VAL A 142 -5.29 -8.98 7.64
N TYR A 143 -5.17 -8.76 6.34
CA TYR A 143 -4.18 -9.37 5.47
C TYR A 143 -3.37 -8.28 4.76
N VAL A 144 -2.06 -8.31 4.90
CA VAL A 144 -1.17 -7.26 4.38
C VAL A 144 -0.50 -7.73 3.09
N ARG A 145 -0.77 -7.04 1.99
CA ARG A 145 -0.07 -7.23 0.72
C ARG A 145 1.01 -6.17 0.58
N VAL A 146 2.27 -6.57 0.77
CA VAL A 146 3.42 -5.68 0.65
C VAL A 146 3.89 -5.64 -0.80
N ALA A 147 3.64 -4.51 -1.45
CA ALA A 147 3.97 -4.30 -2.86
C ALA A 147 5.44 -3.85 -3.02
N LEU A 148 6.34 -4.81 -3.22
CA LEU A 148 7.76 -4.60 -3.49
C LEU A 148 7.95 -3.91 -4.85
N LYS A 149 8.79 -2.89 -4.89
CA LYS A 149 9.01 -2.04 -6.06
C LYS A 149 10.42 -2.24 -6.61
N GLY A 150 10.63 -3.38 -7.28
CA GLY A 150 11.91 -3.83 -7.79
C GLY A 150 12.47 -5.02 -7.01
N ALA A 151 13.36 -5.76 -7.65
CA ALA A 151 14.03 -6.93 -7.08
C ALA A 151 15.38 -6.59 -6.42
N SER A 152 15.84 -5.34 -6.55
CA SER A 152 17.08 -4.81 -5.95
C SER A 152 16.93 -3.34 -5.56
N SER A 153 17.88 -2.83 -4.77
CA SER A 153 17.95 -1.42 -4.37
C SER A 153 18.09 -0.47 -5.56
N GLU A 154 18.83 -0.88 -6.59
CA GLU A 154 19.04 -0.11 -7.82
C GLU A 154 17.75 -0.04 -8.64
N GLU A 155 17.08 -1.19 -8.82
CA GLU A 155 15.80 -1.23 -9.52
C GLU A 155 14.72 -0.46 -8.75
N PHE A 156 14.67 -0.60 -7.43
CA PHE A 156 13.78 0.19 -6.58
C PHE A 156 13.98 1.70 -6.81
N ALA A 157 15.23 2.16 -6.78
CA ALA A 157 15.54 3.56 -6.99
C ALA A 157 15.15 4.04 -8.39
N LEU A 158 15.42 3.23 -9.43
CA LEU A 158 15.02 3.50 -10.80
C LEU A 158 13.51 3.62 -10.94
N LEU A 159 12.77 2.66 -10.39
CA LEU A 159 11.32 2.57 -10.52
C LEU A 159 10.57 3.62 -9.71
N THR A 160 11.06 3.96 -8.52
CA THR A 160 10.32 4.79 -7.53
C THR A 160 10.81 6.23 -7.41
N ASN A 161 11.99 6.54 -7.95
CA ASN A 161 12.71 7.79 -7.74
C ASN A 161 13.08 8.06 -6.26
N ALA A 162 13.02 7.03 -5.40
CA ALA A 162 13.51 7.09 -4.02
C ALA A 162 14.99 6.73 -3.96
N LYS A 163 15.67 7.10 -2.88
CA LYS A 163 17.06 6.70 -2.66
C LYS A 163 17.16 5.18 -2.44
N PRO A 164 18.20 4.48 -2.94
CA PRO A 164 18.29 3.02 -2.92
C PRO A 164 18.29 2.41 -1.51
N GLU A 165 18.84 3.11 -0.51
CA GLU A 165 18.88 2.65 0.87
C GLU A 165 17.49 2.38 1.48
N PHE A 166 16.44 3.01 0.97
CA PHE A 166 15.07 2.80 1.44
C PHE A 166 14.46 1.47 0.96
N TYR A 167 15.08 0.77 0.02
CA TYR A 167 14.64 -0.55 -0.40
C TYR A 167 14.55 -1.53 0.77
N ASP A 168 15.48 -1.44 1.71
CA ASP A 168 15.52 -2.34 2.87
C ASP A 168 14.29 -2.22 3.78
N TYR A 169 13.60 -1.08 3.81
CA TYR A 169 12.36 -0.97 4.56
C TYR A 169 11.22 -1.81 3.99
N GLN A 170 11.22 -2.13 2.69
CA GLN A 170 10.22 -3.04 2.13
C GLN A 170 10.42 -4.48 2.65
N ILE A 171 11.66 -4.93 2.75
CA ILE A 171 11.98 -6.24 3.33
C ILE A 171 11.72 -6.22 4.83
N LYS A 172 12.12 -5.14 5.51
CA LYS A 172 11.89 -4.98 6.94
C LYS A 172 10.40 -4.93 7.31
N ALA A 173 9.55 -4.49 6.40
CA ALA A 173 8.10 -4.57 6.59
C ALA A 173 7.62 -6.02 6.67
N LEU A 174 8.14 -6.91 5.82
CA LEU A 174 7.83 -8.35 5.87
C LEU A 174 8.37 -8.99 7.17
N GLU A 175 9.60 -8.65 7.57
CA GLU A 175 10.18 -9.11 8.84
C GLU A 175 9.34 -8.68 10.05
N ASN A 176 8.86 -7.43 10.06
CA ASN A 176 8.01 -6.92 11.13
C ASN A 176 6.64 -7.60 11.17
N LEU A 177 6.04 -7.86 10.00
CA LEU A 177 4.76 -8.58 9.91
C LEU A 177 4.92 -10.03 10.37
N GLU A 178 5.98 -10.74 9.96
CA GLU A 178 6.32 -12.09 10.41
C GLU A 178 6.49 -12.13 11.94
N LYS A 179 7.30 -11.22 12.48
CA LYS A 179 7.57 -11.10 13.92
C LYS A 179 6.30 -11.03 14.77
N TYR A 180 5.27 -10.36 14.28
CA TYR A 180 3.99 -10.19 14.99
C TYR A 180 2.91 -11.17 14.56
N GLY A 181 3.22 -12.17 13.73
CA GLY A 181 2.27 -13.19 13.29
C GLY A 181 1.10 -12.65 12.46
N ILE A 182 1.33 -11.56 11.74
CA ILE A 182 0.32 -10.97 10.85
C ILE A 182 0.31 -11.72 9.53
N SER A 183 -0.86 -12.05 8.99
CA SER A 183 -0.98 -12.65 7.66
C SER A 183 -0.56 -11.66 6.57
N TYR A 184 0.41 -12.04 5.72
CA TYR A 184 0.92 -11.17 4.67
C TYR A 184 1.38 -11.94 3.43
N ARG A 185 1.63 -11.22 2.34
CA ARG A 185 2.25 -11.72 1.11
C ARG A 185 3.10 -10.64 0.44
N PRO A 186 4.30 -10.97 -0.07
CA PRO A 186 5.04 -10.10 -0.97
C PRO A 186 4.42 -10.11 -2.37
N ALA A 187 4.22 -8.93 -2.95
CA ALA A 187 3.84 -8.76 -4.34
C ALA A 187 4.90 -7.92 -5.04
N LEU A 188 5.42 -8.41 -6.16
CA LEU A 188 6.59 -7.83 -6.82
C LEU A 188 6.23 -7.23 -8.17
N MET A 189 6.50 -5.93 -8.32
CA MET A 189 6.64 -5.27 -9.62
C MET A 189 8.12 -5.15 -9.95
N THR A 190 8.57 -5.85 -11.00
CA THR A 190 9.96 -5.83 -11.47
C THR A 190 10.02 -5.90 -12.99
N PHE A 191 11.09 -5.37 -13.56
CA PHE A 191 11.48 -5.52 -14.96
C PHE A 191 12.77 -6.38 -15.08
N SER A 192 13.36 -6.75 -13.96
CA SER A 192 14.50 -7.66 -13.90
C SER A 192 14.07 -9.11 -14.14
N LYS A 193 14.83 -9.81 -15.00
CA LYS A 193 14.69 -11.28 -15.19
C LYS A 193 15.33 -12.06 -14.06
N ASN A 194 16.28 -11.48 -13.34
CA ASN A 194 16.96 -12.12 -12.22
C ASN A 194 16.47 -11.54 -10.91
N ILE A 195 15.74 -12.36 -10.14
CA ILE A 195 15.22 -12.01 -8.82
C ILE A 195 15.83 -12.89 -7.71
N GLN A 196 16.93 -13.61 -8.01
CA GLN A 196 17.51 -14.57 -7.09
C GLN A 196 17.93 -13.92 -5.76
N GLY A 197 18.57 -12.74 -5.80
CA GLY A 197 18.96 -12.01 -4.59
C GLY A 197 17.76 -11.61 -3.72
N LEU A 198 16.63 -11.28 -4.33
CA LEU A 198 15.38 -11.04 -3.59
C LEU A 198 14.87 -12.34 -2.96
N LYS A 199 14.83 -13.45 -3.70
CA LYS A 199 14.39 -14.76 -3.18
C LYS A 199 15.20 -15.16 -1.95
N GLU A 200 16.51 -15.03 -2.00
CA GLU A 200 17.40 -15.32 -0.86
C GLU A 200 17.14 -14.44 0.38
N ARG A 201 16.73 -13.19 0.16
CA ARG A 201 16.32 -12.29 1.26
C ARG A 201 14.98 -12.73 1.85
N LEU A 202 14.02 -13.10 1.02
CA LEU A 202 12.70 -13.53 1.48
C LEU A 202 12.75 -14.85 2.25
N GLU A 203 13.61 -15.79 1.85
CA GLU A 203 13.85 -17.02 2.61
C GLU A 203 14.42 -16.78 4.03
N LYS A 204 15.15 -15.66 4.23
CA LYS A 204 15.63 -15.27 5.56
C LYS A 204 14.53 -14.63 6.41
N VAL A 205 13.49 -14.08 5.80
CA VAL A 205 12.32 -13.55 6.51
C VAL A 205 11.47 -14.70 7.03
N SER A 206 11.10 -15.64 6.14
CA SER A 206 10.34 -16.84 6.49
C SER A 206 10.62 -17.95 5.48
N PRO A 207 10.86 -19.20 5.93
CA PRO A 207 11.08 -20.34 5.04
C PRO A 207 9.92 -20.53 4.07
N GLY A 208 10.20 -20.62 2.77
CA GLY A 208 9.22 -20.80 1.71
C GLY A 208 8.59 -19.48 1.20
N LEU A 209 8.87 -18.35 1.81
CA LEU A 209 8.27 -17.06 1.40
C LEU A 209 8.64 -16.65 -0.03
N SER A 210 9.79 -17.11 -0.53
CA SER A 210 10.23 -16.85 -1.90
C SER A 210 9.32 -17.47 -2.97
N GLU A 211 8.61 -18.55 -2.63
CA GLU A 211 7.66 -19.22 -3.54
C GLU A 211 6.26 -18.57 -3.49
N GLU A 212 6.01 -17.74 -2.49
CA GLU A 212 4.76 -17.02 -2.33
C GLU A 212 4.72 -15.64 -3.03
N ILE A 213 5.80 -15.27 -3.72
CA ILE A 213 5.86 -13.98 -4.44
C ILE A 213 4.75 -13.91 -5.49
N GLU A 214 3.84 -12.96 -5.33
CA GLU A 214 2.88 -12.60 -6.37
C GLU A 214 3.54 -11.63 -7.36
N ILE A 215 3.65 -12.00 -8.62
CA ILE A 215 4.15 -11.08 -9.66
C ILE A 215 3.02 -10.15 -10.10
N GLU A 216 3.22 -8.84 -9.94
CA GLU A 216 2.25 -7.83 -10.36
C GLU A 216 2.22 -7.66 -11.88
N GLU A 217 1.03 -7.68 -12.47
CA GLU A 217 0.85 -7.37 -13.89
C GLU A 217 0.98 -5.85 -14.13
N LEU A 218 1.76 -5.51 -15.15
CA LEU A 218 1.92 -4.12 -15.58
C LEU A 218 0.66 -3.63 -16.33
N MET A 219 -0.03 -2.67 -15.76
CA MET A 219 -1.11 -1.97 -16.45
C MET A 219 -0.55 -0.79 -17.27
N LEU A 220 -0.36 -1.00 -18.57
CA LEU A 220 0.30 -0.05 -19.47
C LEU A 220 -0.64 1.09 -19.92
N PHE A 221 -1.07 1.93 -18.99
CA PHE A 221 -1.77 3.17 -19.32
C PHE A 221 -0.86 4.15 -20.10
N PRO A 222 -1.40 5.07 -20.90
CA PRO A 222 -0.58 6.00 -21.71
C PRO A 222 0.44 6.80 -20.89
N HIS A 223 0.07 7.23 -19.67
CA HIS A 223 1.01 7.94 -18.81
C HIS A 223 2.08 7.02 -18.21
N VAL A 224 1.77 5.74 -17.93
CA VAL A 224 2.72 4.74 -17.46
C VAL A 224 3.75 4.45 -18.55
N LYS A 225 3.27 4.17 -19.78
CA LYS A 225 4.15 3.96 -20.92
C LYS A 225 5.16 5.10 -21.08
N LYS A 226 4.67 6.36 -21.10
CA LYS A 226 5.52 7.55 -21.21
C LYS A 226 6.57 7.67 -20.09
N GLU A 227 6.21 7.33 -18.84
CA GLU A 227 7.16 7.41 -17.73
C GLU A 227 8.22 6.28 -17.79
N LEU A 228 7.84 5.08 -18.24
CA LEU A 228 8.76 3.95 -18.41
C LEU A 228 9.73 4.19 -19.60
N GLU A 229 9.24 4.74 -20.73
CA GLU A 229 10.07 5.15 -21.87
C GLU A 229 11.11 6.21 -21.47
N LYS A 230 10.74 7.23 -20.68
CA LYS A 230 11.68 8.23 -20.16
C LYS A 230 12.82 7.65 -19.30
N LYS A 231 12.60 6.49 -18.73
CA LYS A 231 13.58 5.79 -17.90
C LYS A 231 14.33 4.68 -18.64
N ASN A 232 14.12 4.54 -19.96
CA ASN A 232 14.66 3.48 -20.81
C ASN A 232 14.36 2.06 -20.26
N ILE A 233 13.15 1.86 -19.73
CA ILE A 233 12.66 0.58 -19.24
C ILE A 233 11.85 -0.15 -20.31
N LEU A 234 11.18 0.59 -21.20
CA LEU A 234 10.48 0.13 -22.40
C LEU A 234 11.12 0.67 -23.66
#